data_38ebd510dd744f43b5d2cdd8ed427921
#
_entry.id   38ebd510dd744f43b5d2cdd8ed427921
#
_cell.length_a   1.000
_cell.length_b   1.000
_cell.length_c   1.000
_cell.angle_alpha   90.00
_cell.angle_beta   90.00
_cell.angle_gamma   90.00
#
_symmetry.space_group_name_H-M   'P 1'
#
loop_
_entity.id
_entity.type
_entity.pdbx_description
1 polymer ?
#
loop_
_entity_poly.entity_id
_entity_poly.type
_entity_poly.pdbx_seq_one_letter_code
_entity_poly.pdbx_strand_id
1 'polypeptide(L)'
;MVDEPTAGELRRFVLEAQPLRGQWVRLGSAWRELRACRSYPPVVASLLGEAATAAVLLAATLKFEGTLTMQLAGNGRVSLLVAQCTDRFQLRAVAHHDLAEAEGVGFAGLVGTGRLVVTVHSEQTTAHYQGIVPLEGDSLAACLERYFESSEQLPTRLVLAADAERAGGTLLQRLPSGAVGGEGSGALLQQAWEDLCSGFDSLSPEQLLAAAAEESLRRVFGTHDCRLFGPTAVRFACRCSTERVASLVRSLGVEEARAALASEGALTVTCEFCGRDYRYDAVDIAQLFAADGAVQQPPSSFN
;
A
#
# COMPACT_ATOMS: atom_id res chain seq x y z
N MET A 1 -23.70 5.44 -20.71
CA MET A 1 -23.56 4.72 -19.44
C MET A 1 -22.20 4.04 -19.53
N VAL A 2 -21.17 4.62 -18.96
CA VAL A 2 -19.84 4.00 -18.93
C VAL A 2 -19.93 2.93 -17.86
N ASP A 3 -19.73 1.66 -18.25
CA ASP A 3 -19.62 0.54 -17.33
C ASP A 3 -18.50 0.86 -16.34
N GLU A 4 -18.85 1.18 -15.11
CA GLU A 4 -17.91 1.44 -14.04
C GLU A 4 -17.21 0.13 -13.73
N PRO A 5 -15.88 0.03 -13.89
CA PRO A 5 -15.19 -1.19 -13.53
C PRO A 5 -15.35 -1.40 -12.02
N THR A 6 -16.13 -2.39 -11.66
CA THR A 6 -16.51 -2.71 -10.29
C THR A 6 -15.32 -3.14 -9.43
N ALA A 7 -14.24 -3.61 -10.01
CA ALA A 7 -13.03 -4.04 -9.32
C ALA A 7 -11.85 -3.12 -9.62
N GLY A 8 -10.87 -3.07 -8.71
CA GLY A 8 -9.58 -2.46 -8.99
C GLY A 8 -8.83 -3.25 -10.06
N GLU A 9 -8.03 -2.55 -10.85
CA GLU A 9 -7.30 -3.09 -11.99
C GLU A 9 -5.84 -2.68 -11.95
N LEU A 10 -4.96 -3.67 -12.09
CA LEU A 10 -3.52 -3.51 -12.32
C LEU A 10 -3.18 -4.00 -13.71
N ARG A 11 -2.45 -3.21 -14.48
CA ARG A 11 -1.95 -3.57 -15.81
C ARG A 11 -0.43 -3.41 -15.84
N ARG A 12 0.26 -4.42 -16.31
CA ARG A 12 1.69 -4.36 -16.60
C ARG A 12 1.91 -3.97 -18.04
N PHE A 13 2.99 -3.25 -18.31
CA PHE A 13 3.39 -2.90 -19.67
C PHE A 13 4.91 -2.92 -19.83
N VAL A 14 5.36 -3.07 -21.06
CA VAL A 14 6.76 -2.98 -21.46
C VAL A 14 6.88 -2.15 -22.73
N LEU A 15 7.99 -1.46 -22.91
CA LEU A 15 8.34 -0.79 -24.16
C LEU A 15 9.25 -1.73 -24.93
N GLU A 16 8.81 -2.21 -26.11
CA GLU A 16 9.48 -3.30 -26.81
C GLU A 16 10.88 -2.96 -27.32
N ALA A 17 11.08 -1.71 -27.73
CA ALA A 17 12.37 -1.25 -28.25
C ALA A 17 13.38 -0.82 -27.18
N GLN A 18 12.99 -0.85 -25.90
CA GLN A 18 13.78 -0.27 -24.82
C GLN A 18 13.69 -1.12 -23.54
N PRO A 19 14.73 -1.16 -22.69
CA PRO A 19 14.70 -1.92 -21.44
C PRO A 19 13.87 -1.18 -20.38
N LEU A 20 12.61 -0.90 -20.71
CA LEU A 20 11.67 -0.17 -19.86
C LEU A 20 10.46 -1.04 -19.58
N ARG A 21 10.08 -1.08 -18.33
CA ARG A 21 8.84 -1.74 -17.86
C ARG A 21 8.05 -0.80 -16.98
N GLY A 22 6.77 -1.06 -16.88
CA GLY A 22 5.97 -0.31 -15.92
C GLY A 22 4.68 -1.01 -15.54
N GLN A 23 3.97 -0.36 -14.66
CA GLN A 23 2.68 -0.75 -14.15
C GLN A 23 1.75 0.46 -14.12
N TRP A 24 0.50 0.21 -14.43
CA TRP A 24 -0.59 1.16 -14.26
C TRP A 24 -1.63 0.51 -13.34
N VAL A 25 -2.18 1.28 -12.41
CA VAL A 25 -3.20 0.79 -11.47
C VAL A 25 -4.32 1.80 -11.29
N ARG A 26 -5.54 1.29 -11.20
CA ARG A 26 -6.72 1.99 -10.70
C ARG A 26 -7.33 1.14 -9.60
N LEU A 27 -7.51 1.70 -8.42
CA LEU A 27 -8.02 0.91 -7.28
C LEU A 27 -9.53 0.64 -7.35
N GLY A 28 -10.30 1.47 -8.07
CA GLY A 28 -11.73 1.23 -8.30
C GLY A 28 -12.53 0.99 -7.02
N SER A 29 -13.28 -0.12 -6.96
CA SER A 29 -14.06 -0.50 -5.78
C SER A 29 -13.19 -0.73 -4.54
N ALA A 30 -11.94 -1.20 -4.68
CA ALA A 30 -11.05 -1.41 -3.55
C ALA A 30 -10.78 -0.10 -2.79
N TRP A 31 -10.70 1.03 -3.50
CA TRP A 31 -10.57 2.35 -2.88
C TRP A 31 -11.84 2.77 -2.15
N ARG A 32 -13.01 2.62 -2.76
CA ARG A 32 -14.29 2.95 -2.14
C ARG A 32 -14.53 2.12 -0.87
N GLU A 33 -14.27 0.82 -0.92
CA GLU A 33 -14.38 -0.08 0.23
C GLU A 33 -13.41 0.30 1.36
N LEU A 34 -12.17 0.66 1.03
CA LEU A 34 -11.18 1.12 1.99
C LEU A 34 -11.63 2.43 2.66
N ARG A 35 -12.11 3.39 1.89
CA ARG A 35 -12.60 4.67 2.40
C ARG A 35 -13.86 4.53 3.25
N ALA A 36 -14.73 3.57 2.94
CA ALA A 36 -15.92 3.29 3.72
C ALA A 36 -15.62 2.79 5.14
N CYS A 37 -14.41 2.28 5.38
CA CYS A 37 -14.01 1.79 6.70
C CYS A 37 -13.82 2.91 7.74
N ARG A 38 -13.38 4.10 7.30
CA ARG A 38 -13.12 5.27 8.17
C ARG A 38 -13.29 6.57 7.41
N SER A 39 -13.76 7.60 8.13
CA SER A 39 -13.79 8.98 7.63
C SER A 39 -12.41 9.62 7.80
N TYR A 40 -11.90 10.24 6.74
CA TYR A 40 -10.66 10.98 6.72
C TYR A 40 -10.88 12.38 6.14
N PRO A 41 -10.18 13.41 6.64
CA PRO A 41 -10.10 14.70 5.94
C PRO A 41 -9.59 14.51 4.51
N PRO A 42 -10.04 15.33 3.54
CA PRO A 42 -9.72 15.13 2.11
C PRO A 42 -8.22 14.95 1.83
N VAL A 43 -7.37 15.77 2.45
CA VAL A 43 -5.91 15.71 2.27
C VAL A 43 -5.28 14.42 2.82
N VAL A 44 -5.80 13.90 3.93
CA VAL A 44 -5.35 12.61 4.50
C VAL A 44 -5.85 11.46 3.65
N ALA A 45 -7.09 11.53 3.15
CA ALA A 45 -7.64 10.55 2.23
C ALA A 45 -6.83 10.48 0.93
N SER A 46 -6.43 11.64 0.36
CA SER A 46 -5.58 11.69 -0.82
C SER A 46 -4.24 10.99 -0.57
N LEU A 47 -3.52 11.35 0.50
CA LEU A 47 -2.26 10.70 0.86
C LEU A 47 -2.41 9.20 1.10
N LEU A 48 -3.51 8.77 1.75
CA LEU A 48 -3.81 7.36 1.97
C LEU A 48 -4.05 6.61 0.66
N GLY A 49 -4.77 7.23 -0.29
CA GLY A 49 -5.02 6.65 -1.61
C GLY A 49 -3.76 6.55 -2.46
N GLU A 50 -2.89 7.56 -2.40
CA GLU A 50 -1.57 7.52 -3.03
C GLU A 50 -0.69 6.40 -2.46
N ALA A 51 -0.64 6.27 -1.13
CA ALA A 51 0.13 5.21 -0.48
C ALA A 51 -0.43 3.80 -0.76
N ALA A 52 -1.75 3.65 -0.77
CA ALA A 52 -2.41 2.41 -1.16
C ALA A 52 -2.09 2.03 -2.61
N THR A 53 -2.12 3.01 -3.52
CA THR A 53 -1.74 2.86 -4.93
C THR A 53 -0.27 2.47 -5.07
N ALA A 54 0.63 3.18 -4.38
CA ALA A 54 2.07 2.89 -4.37
C ALA A 54 2.35 1.47 -3.86
N ALA A 55 1.68 1.01 -2.81
CA ALA A 55 1.85 -0.35 -2.29
C ALA A 55 1.50 -1.43 -3.33
N VAL A 56 0.47 -1.21 -4.17
CA VAL A 56 0.11 -2.12 -5.26
C VAL A 56 1.17 -2.08 -6.37
N LEU A 57 1.60 -0.87 -6.79
CA LEU A 57 2.63 -0.71 -7.83
C LEU A 57 3.95 -1.36 -7.40
N LEU A 58 4.39 -1.16 -6.16
CA LEU A 58 5.59 -1.78 -5.62
C LEU A 58 5.47 -3.29 -5.53
N ALA A 59 4.34 -3.81 -5.03
CA ALA A 59 4.08 -5.24 -5.00
C ALA A 59 4.14 -5.88 -6.39
N ALA A 60 3.71 -5.15 -7.44
CA ALA A 60 3.75 -5.62 -8.82
C ALA A 60 5.17 -5.65 -9.43
N THR A 61 6.14 -4.92 -8.86
CA THR A 61 7.53 -4.92 -9.33
C THR A 61 8.36 -6.07 -8.78
N LEU A 62 7.95 -6.64 -7.65
CA LEU A 62 8.68 -7.64 -6.89
C LEU A 62 8.13 -9.05 -7.15
N LYS A 63 8.98 -10.05 -6.96
CA LYS A 63 8.58 -11.45 -6.89
C LYS A 63 8.68 -11.90 -5.44
N PHE A 64 7.55 -12.11 -4.81
CA PHE A 64 7.46 -12.60 -3.43
C PHE A 64 6.15 -13.35 -3.23
N GLU A 65 6.08 -14.17 -2.21
CA GLU A 65 4.86 -14.76 -1.69
C GLU A 65 4.67 -14.26 -0.27
N GLY A 66 3.59 -13.50 -0.02
CA GLY A 66 3.37 -12.89 1.29
C GLY A 66 2.81 -11.47 1.22
N THR A 67 3.41 -10.56 1.97
CA THR A 67 2.87 -9.19 2.13
C THR A 67 3.96 -8.13 2.04
N LEU A 68 3.73 -7.15 1.17
CA LEU A 68 4.44 -5.89 1.17
C LEU A 68 3.72 -4.92 2.12
N THR A 69 4.47 -4.31 3.01
CA THR A 69 4.00 -3.27 3.94
C THR A 69 4.77 -1.99 3.68
N MET A 70 4.06 -0.91 3.42
CA MET A 70 4.57 0.45 3.47
C MET A 70 4.09 1.10 4.76
N GLN A 71 5.02 1.58 5.57
CA GLN A 71 4.73 2.27 6.83
C GLN A 71 5.41 3.63 6.85
N LEU A 72 4.63 4.68 6.77
CA LEU A 72 5.07 6.05 6.95
C LEU A 72 4.91 6.40 8.44
N ALA A 73 5.98 6.88 9.04
CA ALA A 73 5.98 7.42 10.40
C ALA A 73 6.68 8.77 10.38
N GLY A 74 5.99 9.80 10.86
CA GLY A 74 6.47 11.17 10.86
C GLY A 74 5.94 11.97 12.05
N ASN A 75 6.43 13.19 12.20
CA ASN A 75 6.01 14.11 13.25
C ASN A 75 5.09 15.24 12.74
N GLY A 76 4.56 15.08 11.53
CA GLY A 76 3.54 15.97 10.96
C GLY A 76 2.14 15.61 11.44
N ARG A 77 1.13 16.12 10.75
CA ARG A 77 -0.29 15.89 11.06
C ARG A 77 -0.74 14.44 10.86
N VAL A 78 -0.07 13.69 9.99
CA VAL A 78 -0.21 12.24 9.82
C VAL A 78 0.95 11.59 10.55
N SER A 79 0.71 11.08 11.75
CA SER A 79 1.73 10.46 12.60
C SER A 79 2.10 9.05 12.14
N LEU A 80 1.14 8.33 11.56
CA LEU A 80 1.32 6.97 11.04
C LEU A 80 0.41 6.76 9.83
N LEU A 81 0.94 6.18 8.78
CA LEU A 81 0.18 5.63 7.67
C LEU A 81 0.72 4.26 7.33
N VAL A 82 -0.15 3.27 7.22
CA VAL A 82 0.22 1.91 6.84
C VAL A 82 -0.61 1.48 5.63
N ALA A 83 0.06 1.08 4.55
CA ALA A 83 -0.55 0.44 3.39
C ALA A 83 0.07 -0.94 3.18
N GLN A 84 -0.75 -1.96 3.00
CA GLN A 84 -0.32 -3.34 2.80
C GLN A 84 -0.94 -3.92 1.54
N CYS A 85 -0.11 -4.59 0.74
CA CYS A 85 -0.54 -5.31 -0.45
C CYS A 85 0.06 -6.73 -0.44
N THR A 86 -0.76 -7.75 -0.68
CA THR A 86 -0.27 -9.12 -0.82
C THR A 86 0.22 -9.39 -2.25
N ASP A 87 0.93 -10.50 -2.45
CA ASP A 87 1.29 -11.06 -3.76
C ASP A 87 0.08 -11.33 -4.68
N ARG A 88 -1.13 -11.43 -4.09
CA ARG A 88 -2.42 -11.57 -4.80
C ARG A 88 -3.19 -10.26 -4.95
N PHE A 89 -2.53 -9.14 -4.73
CA PHE A 89 -3.09 -7.80 -4.83
C PHE A 89 -4.31 -7.56 -3.93
N GLN A 90 -4.29 -8.15 -2.74
CA GLN A 90 -5.22 -7.83 -1.66
C GLN A 90 -4.66 -6.65 -0.88
N LEU A 91 -5.43 -5.56 -0.84
CA LEU A 91 -5.02 -4.26 -0.32
C LEU A 91 -5.77 -3.93 0.96
N ARG A 92 -5.06 -3.32 1.93
CA ARG A 92 -5.66 -2.60 3.05
C ARG A 92 -4.75 -1.44 3.46
N ALA A 93 -5.33 -0.37 3.97
CA ALA A 93 -4.56 0.77 4.46
C ALA A 93 -5.27 1.48 5.61
N VAL A 94 -4.52 2.21 6.41
CA VAL A 94 -5.00 3.02 7.54
C VAL A 94 -4.06 4.20 7.75
N ALA A 95 -4.60 5.33 8.19
CA ALA A 95 -3.83 6.49 8.62
C ALA A 95 -4.28 6.96 10.01
N HIS A 96 -3.31 7.37 10.84
CA HIS A 96 -3.54 8.07 12.09
C HIS A 96 -3.17 9.54 11.90
N HIS A 97 -4.05 10.44 12.28
CA HIS A 97 -3.89 11.88 12.09
C HIS A 97 -4.50 12.65 13.25
N ASP A 98 -4.03 13.87 13.45
CA ASP A 98 -4.53 14.81 14.46
C ASP A 98 -5.35 15.97 13.86
N LEU A 99 -5.76 15.84 12.58
CA LEU A 99 -6.50 16.85 11.86
C LEU A 99 -8.00 16.74 12.14
N ALA A 100 -8.61 17.81 12.64
CA ALA A 100 -10.05 17.98 12.65
C ALA A 100 -10.56 18.44 11.27
N GLU A 101 -9.91 19.45 10.69
CA GLU A 101 -10.10 19.96 9.33
C GLU A 101 -8.74 20.49 8.83
N ALA A 102 -8.34 20.18 7.61
CA ALA A 102 -7.11 20.70 7.03
C ALA A 102 -7.33 21.10 5.58
N GLU A 103 -7.57 22.37 5.37
CA GLU A 103 -7.43 23.00 4.07
C GLU A 103 -5.99 23.54 3.93
N GLY A 104 -5.38 23.32 2.77
CA GLY A 104 -4.12 23.96 2.40
C GLY A 104 -2.84 23.37 3.01
N VAL A 105 -2.87 22.21 3.65
CA VAL A 105 -1.66 21.55 4.16
C VAL A 105 -1.00 20.73 3.05
N GLY A 106 0.20 21.13 2.61
CA GLY A 106 1.01 20.38 1.65
C GLY A 106 1.63 19.12 2.25
N PHE A 107 2.27 18.30 1.40
CA PHE A 107 2.87 17.01 1.80
C PHE A 107 3.80 17.14 3.01
N ALA A 108 4.73 18.10 2.99
CA ALA A 108 5.65 18.32 4.11
C ALA A 108 4.94 18.64 5.43
N GLY A 109 3.83 19.39 5.40
CA GLY A 109 3.04 19.67 6.60
C GLY A 109 2.22 18.46 7.07
N LEU A 110 1.82 17.57 6.15
CA LEU A 110 1.13 16.33 6.50
C LEU A 110 2.06 15.33 7.18
N VAL A 111 3.25 15.09 6.63
CA VAL A 111 4.14 14.03 7.11
C VAL A 111 5.23 14.54 8.06
N GLY A 112 5.59 15.82 7.96
CA GLY A 112 6.69 16.40 8.75
C GLY A 112 8.03 15.74 8.43
N THR A 113 8.91 15.71 9.43
CA THR A 113 10.14 14.93 9.37
C THR A 113 9.87 13.50 9.77
N GLY A 114 10.32 12.55 8.96
CA GLY A 114 10.05 11.14 9.22
C GLY A 114 10.66 10.22 8.19
N ARG A 115 10.15 8.99 8.16
CA ARG A 115 10.60 7.95 7.22
C ARG A 115 9.42 7.11 6.74
N LEU A 116 9.55 6.63 5.52
CA LEU A 116 8.75 5.56 4.98
C LEU A 116 9.58 4.27 5.01
N VAL A 117 9.05 3.24 5.61
CA VAL A 117 9.68 1.91 5.65
C VAL A 117 8.87 0.99 4.74
N VAL A 118 9.54 0.38 3.77
CA VAL A 118 8.97 -0.65 2.89
C VAL A 118 9.52 -1.99 3.35
N THR A 119 8.65 -2.88 3.78
CA THR A 119 9.02 -4.23 4.22
C THR A 119 8.29 -5.28 3.39
N VAL A 120 9.02 -6.27 2.91
CA VAL A 120 8.44 -7.46 2.29
C VAL A 120 8.61 -8.62 3.24
N HIS A 121 7.49 -9.13 3.73
CA HIS A 121 7.44 -10.34 4.55
C HIS A 121 7.06 -11.53 3.68
N SER A 122 7.98 -12.48 3.55
CA SER A 122 7.74 -13.74 2.83
C SER A 122 7.21 -14.80 3.79
N GLU A 123 6.19 -15.52 3.37
CA GLU A 123 5.65 -16.67 4.14
C GLU A 123 6.56 -17.90 4.02
N GLN A 124 7.42 -17.96 3.01
CA GLN A 124 8.29 -19.11 2.72
C GLN A 124 9.69 -18.99 3.31
N THR A 125 10.15 -17.79 3.60
CA THR A 125 11.51 -17.54 4.08
C THR A 125 11.53 -16.61 5.27
N THR A 126 12.52 -16.76 6.14
CA THR A 126 12.80 -15.82 7.23
C THR A 126 13.46 -14.51 6.72
N ALA A 127 13.77 -14.45 5.43
CA ALA A 127 14.37 -13.25 4.84
C ALA A 127 13.32 -12.14 4.71
N HIS A 128 13.60 -11.02 5.35
CA HIS A 128 12.81 -9.80 5.24
C HIS A 128 13.62 -8.80 4.41
N TYR A 129 13.01 -8.33 3.31
CA TYR A 129 13.53 -7.14 2.64
C TYR A 129 12.98 -5.91 3.36
N GLN A 130 13.86 -4.96 3.67
CA GLN A 130 13.47 -3.69 4.26
C GLN A 130 14.21 -2.55 3.57
N GLY A 131 13.44 -1.63 2.99
CA GLY A 131 13.92 -0.36 2.46
C GLY A 131 13.48 0.79 3.36
N ILE A 132 14.37 1.74 3.62
CA ILE A 132 14.07 2.95 4.39
C ILE A 132 14.17 4.14 3.44
N VAL A 133 13.06 4.87 3.31
CA VAL A 133 12.90 6.03 2.44
C VAL A 133 12.78 7.27 3.33
N PRO A 134 13.71 8.22 3.28
CA PRO A 134 13.54 9.51 3.93
C PRO A 134 12.35 10.26 3.33
N LEU A 135 11.55 10.95 4.15
CA LEU A 135 10.44 11.78 3.69
C LEU A 135 10.97 13.18 3.28
N GLU A 136 11.87 13.17 2.29
CA GLU A 136 12.52 14.36 1.75
C GLU A 136 12.06 14.58 0.30
N GLY A 137 11.04 15.39 0.11
CA GLY A 137 10.46 15.68 -1.21
C GLY A 137 9.12 16.36 -1.09
N ASP A 138 8.56 16.77 -2.21
CA ASP A 138 7.30 17.52 -2.27
C ASP A 138 6.08 16.59 -2.36
N SER A 139 6.30 15.28 -2.51
CA SER A 139 5.25 14.26 -2.61
C SER A 139 5.76 12.88 -2.21
N LEU A 140 4.84 11.95 -1.95
CA LEU A 140 5.16 10.54 -1.72
C LEU A 140 5.86 9.92 -2.95
N ALA A 141 5.41 10.27 -4.15
CA ALA A 141 6.02 9.81 -5.40
C ALA A 141 7.50 10.24 -5.49
N ALA A 142 7.80 11.52 -5.23
CA ALA A 142 9.17 12.04 -5.26
C ALA A 142 10.10 11.35 -4.24
N CYS A 143 9.60 11.05 -3.03
CA CYS A 143 10.36 10.30 -2.03
C CYS A 143 10.70 8.89 -2.53
N LEU A 144 9.75 8.19 -3.14
CA LEU A 144 9.94 6.84 -3.67
C LEU A 144 10.87 6.84 -4.88
N GLU A 145 10.73 7.79 -5.81
CA GLU A 145 11.63 7.92 -6.97
C GLU A 145 13.10 8.08 -6.53
N ARG A 146 13.34 8.98 -5.57
CA ARG A 146 14.68 9.19 -5.00
C ARG A 146 15.25 7.94 -4.35
N TYR A 147 14.42 7.20 -3.64
CA TYR A 147 14.82 5.93 -3.05
C TYR A 147 15.24 4.90 -4.10
N PHE A 148 14.45 4.73 -5.16
CA PHE A 148 14.77 3.81 -6.24
C PHE A 148 16.09 4.18 -6.95
N GLU A 149 16.32 5.46 -7.16
CA GLU A 149 17.53 5.95 -7.78
C GLU A 149 18.77 5.74 -6.89
N SER A 150 18.67 6.14 -5.61
CA SER A 150 19.83 6.15 -4.71
C SER A 150 20.15 4.77 -4.10
N SER A 151 19.13 3.98 -3.76
CA SER A 151 19.30 2.72 -3.02
C SER A 151 19.20 1.50 -3.91
N GLU A 152 18.28 1.51 -4.88
CA GLU A 152 18.07 0.37 -5.79
C GLU A 152 18.84 0.52 -7.11
N GLN A 153 19.38 1.71 -7.39
CA GLN A 153 20.06 2.05 -8.65
C GLN A 153 19.17 1.80 -9.89
N LEU A 154 17.87 1.96 -9.72
CA LEU A 154 16.85 1.77 -10.74
C LEU A 154 16.14 3.09 -11.01
N PRO A 155 16.50 3.83 -12.07
CA PRO A 155 15.77 5.04 -12.44
C PRO A 155 14.28 4.73 -12.59
N THR A 156 13.47 5.39 -11.79
CA THR A 156 12.04 5.14 -11.68
C THR A 156 11.28 6.46 -11.73
N ARG A 157 10.17 6.48 -12.47
CA ARG A 157 9.20 7.59 -12.45
C ARG A 157 7.87 7.05 -11.93
N LEU A 158 7.21 7.87 -11.11
CA LEU A 158 6.00 7.49 -10.41
C LEU A 158 5.01 8.64 -10.37
N VAL A 159 3.81 8.42 -10.88
CA VAL A 159 2.69 9.35 -10.74
C VAL A 159 1.62 8.68 -9.90
N LEU A 160 1.22 9.35 -8.82
CA LEU A 160 0.18 8.90 -7.90
C LEU A 160 -0.89 9.97 -7.82
N ALA A 161 -2.14 9.55 -7.72
CA ALA A 161 -3.25 10.46 -7.51
C ALA A 161 -4.39 9.75 -6.76
N ALA A 162 -5.08 10.52 -5.91
CA ALA A 162 -6.30 10.07 -5.27
C ALA A 162 -7.24 11.24 -5.00
N ASP A 163 -8.52 11.01 -5.21
CA ASP A 163 -9.61 11.90 -4.86
C ASP A 163 -10.65 11.17 -3.96
N ALA A 164 -11.79 11.78 -3.74
CA ALA A 164 -12.86 11.21 -2.94
C ALA A 164 -13.35 9.84 -3.47
N GLU A 165 -13.34 9.65 -4.79
CA GLU A 165 -13.98 8.51 -5.46
C GLU A 165 -12.97 7.55 -6.10
N ARG A 166 -11.78 8.04 -6.41
CA ARG A 166 -10.80 7.33 -7.25
C ARG A 166 -9.41 7.41 -6.64
N ALA A 167 -8.64 6.35 -6.82
CA ALA A 167 -7.20 6.34 -6.57
C ALA A 167 -6.53 5.50 -7.64
N GLY A 168 -5.38 5.95 -8.11
CA GLY A 168 -4.64 5.29 -9.17
C GLY A 168 -3.23 5.86 -9.34
N GLY A 169 -2.45 5.19 -10.16
CA GLY A 169 -1.07 5.59 -10.41
C GLY A 169 -0.43 4.81 -11.54
N THR A 170 0.71 5.28 -11.94
CA THR A 170 1.56 4.59 -12.91
C THR A 170 3.02 4.68 -12.48
N LEU A 171 3.76 3.61 -12.74
CA LEU A 171 5.19 3.49 -12.48
C LEU A 171 5.89 3.09 -13.77
N LEU A 172 6.97 3.78 -14.12
CA LEU A 172 7.91 3.42 -15.16
C LEU A 172 9.29 3.20 -14.57
N GLN A 173 9.95 2.13 -14.96
CA GLN A 173 11.25 1.76 -14.44
C GLN A 173 12.21 1.38 -15.56
N ARG A 174 13.41 1.95 -15.54
CA ARG A 174 14.49 1.56 -16.45
C ARG A 174 15.22 0.36 -15.87
N LEU A 175 15.26 -0.71 -16.66
CA LEU A 175 16.00 -1.91 -16.29
C LEU A 175 17.48 -1.75 -16.62
N PRO A 176 18.40 -2.39 -15.87
CA PRO A 176 19.78 -2.46 -16.23
C PRO A 176 19.94 -3.03 -17.64
N SER A 177 20.63 -2.33 -18.51
CA SER A 177 20.97 -2.84 -19.85
C SER A 177 21.95 -4.00 -19.64
N GLY A 178 21.54 -5.22 -19.99
CA GLY A 178 22.51 -6.32 -20.17
C GLY A 178 23.55 -5.87 -21.21
N ALA A 179 24.74 -6.46 -21.19
CA ALA A 179 25.93 -6.10 -21.98
C ALA A 179 25.77 -6.18 -23.52
N VAL A 180 24.57 -6.00 -24.06
CA VAL A 180 24.22 -6.02 -25.48
C VAL A 180 23.90 -4.59 -25.92
N GLY A 181 24.91 -3.75 -26.07
CA GLY A 181 24.74 -2.42 -26.61
C GLY A 181 26.11 -1.88 -27.05
N GLY A 182 26.30 -1.69 -28.39
CA GLY A 182 27.46 -1.04 -28.94
C GLY A 182 27.60 0.42 -28.48
N GLU A 183 28.78 1.00 -28.69
CA GLU A 183 29.07 2.41 -28.45
C GLU A 183 28.00 3.28 -29.16
N GLY A 184 27.27 4.11 -28.39
CA GLY A 184 26.14 4.92 -28.87
C GLY A 184 24.75 4.50 -28.33
N SER A 185 24.57 3.26 -27.89
CA SER A 185 23.28 2.77 -27.37
C SER A 185 22.89 3.48 -26.06
N GLY A 186 23.85 3.87 -25.23
CA GLY A 186 23.60 4.55 -23.96
C GLY A 186 22.98 5.94 -24.10
N ALA A 187 23.44 6.74 -25.06
CA ALA A 187 22.91 8.08 -25.27
C ALA A 187 21.47 8.06 -25.82
N LEU A 188 21.18 7.13 -26.73
CA LEU A 188 19.82 6.95 -27.26
C LEU A 188 18.84 6.47 -26.18
N LEU A 189 19.28 5.57 -25.32
CA LEU A 189 18.47 5.10 -24.19
C LEU A 189 18.24 6.21 -23.16
N GLN A 190 19.24 7.06 -22.93
CA GLN A 190 19.10 8.21 -22.05
C GLN A 190 18.11 9.24 -22.62
N GLN A 191 18.22 9.57 -23.90
CA GLN A 191 17.28 10.47 -24.56
C GLN A 191 15.85 9.94 -24.52
N ALA A 192 15.66 8.66 -24.84
CA ALA A 192 14.34 8.02 -24.76
C ALA A 192 13.78 8.05 -23.33
N TRP A 193 14.62 7.84 -22.31
CA TRP A 193 14.20 7.95 -20.91
C TRP A 193 13.73 9.38 -20.59
N GLU A 194 14.46 10.41 -21.00
CA GLU A 194 14.13 11.82 -20.77
C GLU A 194 12.82 12.22 -21.48
N ASP A 195 12.63 11.78 -22.72
CA ASP A 195 11.39 12.01 -23.47
C ASP A 195 10.18 11.39 -22.79
N LEU A 196 10.33 10.16 -22.29
CA LEU A 196 9.26 9.45 -21.56
C LEU A 196 8.99 10.06 -20.19
N CYS A 197 10.01 10.53 -19.48
CA CYS A 197 9.84 11.27 -18.23
C CYS A 197 9.01 12.54 -18.45
N SER A 198 9.28 13.28 -19.53
CA SER A 198 8.49 14.46 -19.90
C SER A 198 7.02 14.10 -20.16
N GLY A 199 6.76 12.94 -20.79
CA GLY A 199 5.40 12.42 -20.96
C GLY A 199 4.71 12.12 -19.63
N PHE A 200 5.42 11.52 -18.70
CA PHE A 200 4.93 11.27 -17.32
C PHE A 200 4.60 12.57 -16.60
N ASP A 201 5.51 13.56 -16.65
CA ASP A 201 5.33 14.85 -15.99
C ASP A 201 4.15 15.66 -16.57
N SER A 202 3.73 15.37 -17.80
CA SER A 202 2.56 15.98 -18.44
C SER A 202 1.22 15.37 -18.02
N LEU A 203 1.23 14.22 -17.34
CA LEU A 203 0.02 13.52 -16.93
C LEU A 203 -0.54 14.15 -15.64
N SER A 204 -1.65 14.90 -15.76
CA SER A 204 -2.28 15.47 -14.58
C SER A 204 -2.97 14.40 -13.72
N PRO A 205 -3.13 14.65 -12.40
CA PRO A 205 -3.89 13.77 -11.51
C PRO A 205 -5.28 13.43 -12.03
N GLU A 206 -6.00 14.42 -12.55
CA GLU A 206 -7.36 14.24 -13.07
C GLU A 206 -7.36 13.33 -14.31
N GLN A 207 -6.39 13.50 -15.21
CA GLN A 207 -6.24 12.67 -16.40
C GLN A 207 -5.92 11.22 -16.02
N LEU A 208 -5.02 11.01 -15.05
CA LEU A 208 -4.66 9.68 -14.54
C LEU A 208 -5.87 8.97 -13.93
N LEU A 209 -6.68 9.68 -13.15
CA LEU A 209 -7.85 9.13 -12.48
C LEU A 209 -9.04 8.90 -13.43
N ALA A 210 -9.17 9.67 -14.50
CA ALA A 210 -10.30 9.58 -15.43
C ALA A 210 -10.08 8.54 -16.54
N ALA A 211 -8.85 8.45 -17.07
CA ALA A 211 -8.57 7.69 -18.28
C ALA A 211 -8.35 6.18 -18.01
N ALA A 212 -8.73 5.32 -18.95
CA ALA A 212 -8.35 3.91 -18.95
C ALA A 212 -6.85 3.72 -19.14
N ALA A 213 -6.32 2.53 -18.85
CA ALA A 213 -4.91 2.23 -18.99
C ALA A 213 -4.37 2.54 -20.39
N GLU A 214 -5.09 2.09 -21.41
CA GLU A 214 -4.72 2.28 -22.83
C GLU A 214 -4.62 3.77 -23.19
N GLU A 215 -5.56 4.56 -22.71
CA GLU A 215 -5.58 6.00 -22.97
C GLU A 215 -4.47 6.74 -22.20
N SER A 216 -4.29 6.44 -20.92
CA SER A 216 -3.23 7.00 -20.09
C SER A 216 -1.86 6.72 -20.70
N LEU A 217 -1.60 5.45 -21.06
CA LEU A 217 -0.31 5.05 -21.64
C LEU A 217 -0.08 5.63 -23.04
N ARG A 218 -1.13 5.74 -23.85
CA ARG A 218 -1.02 6.41 -25.18
C ARG A 218 -0.66 7.90 -25.04
N ARG A 219 -1.19 8.58 -24.05
CA ARG A 219 -0.84 9.98 -23.78
C ARG A 219 0.62 10.14 -23.39
N VAL A 220 1.12 9.26 -22.52
CA VAL A 220 2.49 9.29 -22.00
C VAL A 220 3.49 8.86 -23.07
N PHE A 221 3.23 7.75 -23.75
CA PHE A 221 4.21 7.10 -24.63
C PHE A 221 4.07 7.52 -26.10
N GLY A 222 2.96 8.15 -26.49
CA GLY A 222 2.74 8.63 -27.86
C GLY A 222 2.86 7.52 -28.88
N THR A 223 3.92 7.58 -29.70
CA THR A 223 4.20 6.62 -30.80
C THR A 223 5.11 5.46 -30.41
N HIS A 224 5.57 5.40 -29.15
CA HIS A 224 6.41 4.28 -28.71
C HIS A 224 5.60 2.97 -28.63
N ASP A 225 6.20 1.88 -29.12
CA ASP A 225 5.59 0.55 -29.05
C ASP A 225 5.50 0.08 -27.62
N CYS A 226 4.31 0.23 -27.05
CA CYS A 226 3.98 -0.18 -25.68
C CYS A 226 3.09 -1.41 -25.72
N ARG A 227 3.60 -2.54 -25.24
CA ARG A 227 2.81 -3.75 -25.03
C ARG A 227 2.17 -3.71 -23.64
N LEU A 228 0.85 -3.67 -23.62
CA LEU A 228 0.04 -3.72 -22.42
C LEU A 228 -0.46 -5.16 -22.19
N PHE A 229 -0.21 -5.70 -20.99
CA PHE A 229 -0.64 -7.03 -20.60
C PHE A 229 -2.08 -7.04 -20.07
N GLY A 230 -2.67 -8.24 -19.98
CA GLY A 230 -4.01 -8.43 -19.44
C GLY A 230 -4.17 -7.90 -17.99
N PRO A 231 -5.39 -7.53 -17.61
CA PRO A 231 -5.67 -6.98 -16.29
C PRO A 231 -5.50 -8.03 -15.18
N THR A 232 -5.04 -7.55 -14.01
CA THR A 232 -5.04 -8.30 -12.77
C THR A 232 -5.91 -7.56 -11.77
N ALA A 233 -6.82 -8.27 -11.10
CA ALA A 233 -7.74 -7.66 -10.14
C ALA A 233 -7.02 -7.20 -8.87
N VAL A 234 -7.33 -5.98 -8.42
CA VAL A 234 -6.94 -5.44 -7.10
C VAL A 234 -8.19 -5.38 -6.24
N ARG A 235 -8.12 -5.89 -5.01
CA ARG A 235 -9.27 -5.97 -4.12
C ARG A 235 -8.93 -5.48 -2.72
N PHE A 236 -9.86 -4.79 -2.09
CA PHE A 236 -9.79 -4.55 -0.66
C PHE A 236 -10.00 -5.87 0.09
N ALA A 237 -9.12 -6.17 1.06
CA ALA A 237 -9.27 -7.34 1.91
C ALA A 237 -8.66 -7.09 3.28
N CYS A 238 -9.50 -7.00 4.30
CA CYS A 238 -9.01 -7.00 5.67
C CYS A 238 -8.76 -8.43 6.15
N ARG A 239 -7.62 -8.64 6.80
CA ARG A 239 -7.21 -9.95 7.34
C ARG A 239 -7.55 -10.13 8.81
N CYS A 240 -8.39 -9.26 9.40
CA CYS A 240 -8.90 -9.46 10.75
C CYS A 240 -9.88 -10.65 10.78
N SER A 241 -9.84 -11.42 11.83
CA SER A 241 -10.78 -12.51 12.09
C SER A 241 -11.02 -12.66 13.59
N THR A 242 -12.09 -13.34 13.96
CA THR A 242 -12.43 -13.63 15.37
C THR A 242 -11.25 -14.34 16.06
N GLU A 243 -10.60 -15.29 15.39
CA GLU A 243 -9.49 -16.07 15.94
C GLU A 243 -8.26 -15.19 16.20
N ARG A 244 -7.94 -14.27 15.29
CA ARG A 244 -6.80 -13.34 15.45
C ARG A 244 -7.05 -12.34 16.56
N VAL A 245 -8.28 -11.82 16.66
CA VAL A 245 -8.65 -10.91 17.75
C VAL A 245 -8.71 -11.64 19.06
N ALA A 246 -9.23 -12.88 19.10
CA ALA A 246 -9.20 -13.73 20.26
C ALA A 246 -7.77 -14.00 20.76
N SER A 247 -6.81 -14.25 19.83
CA SER A 247 -5.39 -14.39 20.20
C SER A 247 -4.81 -13.09 20.79
N LEU A 248 -5.20 -11.93 20.24
CA LEU A 248 -4.79 -10.64 20.80
C LEU A 248 -5.34 -10.46 22.21
N VAL A 249 -6.62 -10.74 22.43
CA VAL A 249 -7.25 -10.67 23.78
C VAL A 249 -6.55 -11.61 24.76
N ARG A 250 -6.20 -12.85 24.35
CA ARG A 250 -5.40 -13.75 25.21
C ARG A 250 -4.05 -13.15 25.57
N SER A 251 -3.37 -12.48 24.63
CA SER A 251 -2.06 -11.88 24.89
C SER A 251 -2.10 -10.68 25.83
N LEU A 252 -3.25 -10.02 25.99
CA LEU A 252 -3.46 -8.97 27.02
C LEU A 252 -3.48 -9.54 28.43
N GLY A 253 -3.92 -10.79 28.59
CA GLY A 253 -4.06 -11.43 29.88
C GLY A 253 -5.47 -11.36 30.46
N VAL A 254 -5.78 -12.31 31.37
CA VAL A 254 -7.14 -12.44 31.93
C VAL A 254 -7.54 -11.27 32.81
N GLU A 255 -6.58 -10.68 33.53
CA GLU A 255 -6.86 -9.60 34.49
C GLU A 255 -7.23 -8.30 33.76
N GLU A 256 -6.51 -7.94 32.69
CA GLU A 256 -6.83 -6.77 31.86
C GLU A 256 -8.18 -6.95 31.14
N ALA A 257 -8.45 -8.15 30.63
CA ALA A 257 -9.73 -8.46 30.01
C ALA A 257 -10.90 -8.34 31.00
N ARG A 258 -10.72 -8.80 32.24
CA ARG A 258 -11.73 -8.66 33.31
C ARG A 258 -11.89 -7.21 33.78
N ALA A 259 -10.81 -6.45 33.87
CA ALA A 259 -10.88 -5.03 34.21
C ALA A 259 -11.68 -4.24 33.18
N ALA A 260 -11.49 -4.49 31.90
CA ALA A 260 -12.28 -3.89 30.81
C ALA A 260 -13.78 -4.29 30.92
N LEU A 261 -14.08 -5.55 31.19
CA LEU A 261 -15.46 -6.00 31.42
C LEU A 261 -16.11 -5.30 32.61
N ALA A 262 -15.37 -5.11 33.70
CA ALA A 262 -15.91 -4.47 34.91
C ALA A 262 -16.20 -2.98 34.69
N SER A 263 -15.42 -2.29 33.84
CA SER A 263 -15.59 -0.87 33.56
C SER A 263 -16.64 -0.58 32.49
N GLU A 264 -16.76 -1.41 31.45
CA GLU A 264 -17.54 -1.11 30.24
C GLU A 264 -18.65 -2.15 29.97
N GLY A 265 -18.74 -3.21 30.77
CA GLY A 265 -19.72 -4.29 30.60
C GLY A 265 -19.44 -5.24 29.44
N ALA A 266 -18.48 -4.92 28.57
CA ALA A 266 -17.97 -5.77 27.49
C ALA A 266 -16.59 -5.29 27.05
N LEU A 267 -15.72 -6.20 26.62
CA LEU A 267 -14.49 -5.84 25.94
C LEU A 267 -14.76 -5.72 24.43
N THR A 268 -14.55 -4.53 23.89
CA THR A 268 -14.69 -4.28 22.44
C THR A 268 -13.31 -4.02 21.84
N VAL A 269 -12.96 -4.78 20.81
CA VAL A 269 -11.73 -4.60 20.01
C VAL A 269 -12.13 -4.20 18.60
N THR A 270 -11.79 -2.98 18.21
CA THR A 270 -12.05 -2.46 16.87
C THR A 270 -10.84 -2.69 15.96
N CYS A 271 -11.05 -3.29 14.80
CA CYS A 271 -10.00 -3.43 13.80
C CYS A 271 -9.64 -2.07 13.18
N GLU A 272 -8.42 -1.61 13.34
CA GLU A 272 -7.99 -0.31 12.83
C GLU A 272 -8.08 -0.17 11.31
N PHE A 273 -7.92 -1.27 10.54
CA PHE A 273 -7.98 -1.24 9.08
C PHE A 273 -9.39 -1.17 8.52
N CYS A 274 -10.36 -1.88 9.11
CA CYS A 274 -11.71 -1.98 8.52
C CYS A 274 -12.83 -1.51 9.44
N GLY A 275 -12.52 -1.05 10.65
CA GLY A 275 -13.51 -0.55 11.60
C GLY A 275 -14.44 -1.62 12.19
N ARG A 276 -14.21 -2.92 11.89
CA ARG A 276 -15.05 -3.99 12.43
C ARG A 276 -14.81 -4.13 13.91
N ASP A 277 -15.91 -4.14 14.68
CA ASP A 277 -15.89 -4.41 16.12
C ASP A 277 -16.00 -5.90 16.40
N TYR A 278 -15.22 -6.33 17.37
CA TYR A 278 -15.25 -7.66 17.98
C TYR A 278 -15.57 -7.47 19.46
N ARG A 279 -16.75 -7.89 19.86
CA ARG A 279 -17.24 -7.71 21.22
C ARG A 279 -17.19 -9.03 21.97
N TYR A 280 -16.66 -8.99 23.18
CA TYR A 280 -16.56 -10.12 24.10
C TYR A 280 -17.30 -9.78 25.39
N ASP A 281 -18.26 -10.59 25.76
CA ASP A 281 -18.91 -10.51 27.05
C ASP A 281 -18.20 -11.35 28.13
N ALA A 282 -18.76 -11.42 29.33
CA ALA A 282 -18.16 -12.16 30.44
C ALA A 282 -18.07 -13.69 30.16
N VAL A 283 -19.01 -14.21 29.37
CA VAL A 283 -19.04 -15.65 29.02
C VAL A 283 -17.95 -15.92 27.96
N ASP A 284 -17.83 -15.06 26.97
CA ASP A 284 -16.81 -15.17 25.93
C ASP A 284 -15.40 -15.12 26.53
N ILE A 285 -15.15 -14.17 27.44
CA ILE A 285 -13.86 -14.05 28.13
C ILE A 285 -13.58 -15.29 28.99
N ALA A 286 -14.57 -15.78 29.73
CA ALA A 286 -14.38 -17.01 30.53
C ALA A 286 -14.05 -18.22 29.65
N GLN A 287 -14.71 -18.39 28.51
CA GLN A 287 -14.42 -19.46 27.55
C GLN A 287 -13.04 -19.30 26.90
N LEU A 288 -12.67 -18.08 26.54
CA LEU A 288 -11.40 -17.78 25.88
C LEU A 288 -10.20 -18.19 26.73
N PHE A 289 -10.27 -17.95 28.05
CA PHE A 289 -9.19 -18.27 28.96
C PHE A 289 -9.32 -19.67 29.62
N ALA A 290 -10.51 -20.29 29.63
CA ALA A 290 -10.68 -21.69 30.11
C ALA A 290 -9.96 -22.69 29.20
N ALA A 291 -9.91 -22.42 27.88
CA ALA A 291 -9.21 -23.27 26.92
C ALA A 291 -7.69 -23.32 27.16
N ASP A 292 -7.10 -22.24 27.68
CA ASP A 292 -5.66 -22.17 27.98
C ASP A 292 -5.31 -22.89 29.32
N GLY A 293 -6.23 -22.95 30.27
CA GLY A 293 -6.03 -23.67 31.55
C GLY A 293 -5.96 -25.19 31.41
N ALA A 294 -6.50 -25.75 30.34
CA ALA A 294 -6.48 -27.21 30.09
C ALA A 294 -5.11 -27.73 29.59
N VAL A 295 -4.20 -26.86 29.18
CA VAL A 295 -2.88 -27.26 28.64
C VAL A 295 -1.79 -27.30 29.71
N GLN A 296 -2.02 -26.81 30.92
CA GLN A 296 -1.03 -26.73 32.01
C GLN A 296 -1.22 -27.80 33.13
N GLN A 297 -1.74 -28.99 32.85
CA GLN A 297 -1.59 -30.08 33.80
C GLN A 297 -0.24 -30.79 33.53
N PRO A 298 0.75 -30.71 34.45
CA PRO A 298 1.92 -31.54 34.35
C PRO A 298 1.49 -33.03 34.50
N PRO A 299 2.21 -33.94 33.82
CA PRO A 299 1.87 -35.36 33.94
C PRO A 299 2.00 -35.77 35.40
N SER A 300 0.90 -36.32 35.97
CA SER A 300 0.93 -36.92 37.29
C SER A 300 1.98 -38.05 37.32
N SER A 301 3.03 -37.82 38.11
CA SER A 301 3.99 -38.86 38.43
C SER A 301 3.27 -40.05 39.10
N PHE A 302 3.16 -41.16 38.41
CA PHE A 302 2.89 -42.42 39.03
C PHE A 302 4.13 -42.94 39.73
N ASN A 303 3.99 -43.22 41.04
CA ASN A 303 4.89 -44.05 41.83
C ASN A 303 5.02 -45.44 41.27
#